data_1284f1eb4edcda0e09f574951b15b396
#
_entry.id   1284f1eb4edcda0e09f574951b15b396
#
_cell.length_a   1.000
_cell.length_b   1.000
_cell.length_c   1.000
_cell.angle_alpha   90.00
_cell.angle_beta   90.00
_cell.angle_gamma   90.00
#
_symmetry.space_group_name_H-M   'P 1'
#
loop_
_entity.id
_entity.type
_entity.pdbx_description
1 polymer ?
#
loop_
_entity_poly.entity_id
_entity_poly.type
_entity_poly.pdbx_seq_one_letter_code
_entity_poly.pdbx_strand_id
1 'polypeptide(L)'
;MQVIQSQYPLRRMRRLRKHDFSRRLVAENQLTVNDLIYPVFVIEGENQRVQVPSMPGVERLTIDQLLVEAAELVKYGVPAVALXFPVVGDVKKSLMAEEAYNPQGLAQRAVRALKAQFPELGVITDVALDPFTTHGQDGIIDETGYVLNDVTTXEVLVKQALSHAEAGADIVAPSDMMDGRIGKIREALEQNGFINTQIMAYSAKYASNYYGPFRDAVGSAGNLKGGNKYTYQVDPANGNEGLHEVAMDIQEGADMVMVKPGMPYLDMVWRVKENFGVPTFAYQVSGEYAMHMAAIQNGWLKERECIMEGLLCFKRAGADGILTYFAKRVAKWLYEEAQAK
;
A
#
# COMPACT_ATOMS: atom_id res chain seq x y z
N MET A 1 18.48 4.63 -23.50
CA MET A 1 19.88 4.79 -23.05
C MET A 1 20.82 4.16 -24.04
N GLN A 2 21.89 4.87 -24.38
CA GLN A 2 22.88 4.34 -25.32
C GLN A 2 23.91 3.51 -24.57
N VAL A 3 24.32 2.42 -25.19
CA VAL A 3 25.39 1.58 -24.65
C VAL A 3 26.74 2.24 -24.91
N ILE A 4 27.58 2.29 -23.91
CA ILE A 4 28.92 2.85 -24.04
C ILE A 4 29.76 1.91 -24.90
N GLN A 5 30.51 2.50 -25.84
CA GLN A 5 31.21 1.73 -26.85
C GLN A 5 32.68 1.41 -26.51
N SER A 6 33.19 1.83 -25.35
CA SER A 6 34.55 1.52 -24.94
C SER A 6 34.72 0.03 -24.72
N GLN A 7 35.91 -0.49 -25.03
CA GLN A 7 36.22 -1.89 -24.93
C GLN A 7 37.34 -2.14 -23.92
N TYR A 8 37.38 -3.37 -23.45
CA TYR A 8 38.45 -3.83 -22.58
C TYR A 8 39.78 -3.74 -23.40
N PRO A 9 40.88 -3.30 -22.77
CA PRO A 9 41.04 -2.90 -21.37
C PRO A 9 40.82 -1.40 -21.08
N LEU A 10 40.43 -0.61 -22.07
CA LEU A 10 40.16 0.80 -21.83
C LEU A 10 39.01 0.96 -20.87
N ARG A 11 37.99 0.15 -21.03
CA ARG A 11 36.85 0.09 -20.12
C ARG A 11 36.96 -1.17 -19.24
N ARG A 12 37.06 -0.96 -17.94
CA ARG A 12 37.05 -2.05 -16.97
C ARG A 12 35.98 -1.71 -15.96
N MET A 13 34.88 -2.44 -16.00
CA MET A 13 33.74 -2.13 -15.12
C MET A 13 34.11 -2.30 -13.65
N ARG A 14 35.01 -3.23 -13.31
CA ARG A 14 35.43 -3.44 -11.94
C ARG A 14 36.22 -2.28 -11.36
N ARG A 15 36.71 -1.37 -12.21
CA ARG A 15 37.52 -0.23 -11.74
C ARG A 15 36.74 0.62 -10.72
N LEU A 16 35.44 0.85 -10.99
CA LEU A 16 34.61 1.64 -10.08
C LEU A 16 34.16 0.87 -8.85
N ARG A 17 34.26 -0.45 -8.88
CA ARG A 17 33.80 -1.30 -7.75
C ARG A 17 34.88 -1.56 -6.70
N LYS A 18 36.12 -1.26 -6.98
CA LYS A 18 37.22 -1.73 -6.12
C LYS A 18 37.18 -1.12 -4.72
N HIS A 19 36.91 0.18 -4.63
CA HIS A 19 36.97 0.89 -3.35
C HIS A 19 35.61 1.33 -2.87
N ASP A 20 35.41 1.33 -1.57
CA ASP A 20 34.13 1.70 -0.98
C ASP A 20 33.71 3.13 -1.34
N PHE A 21 34.66 4.10 -1.27
CA PHE A 21 34.29 5.47 -1.61
C PHE A 21 33.75 5.58 -3.04
N SER A 22 34.34 4.83 -3.93
CA SER A 22 33.94 4.86 -5.33
C SER A 22 32.56 4.25 -5.50
N ARG A 23 32.31 3.11 -4.84
CA ARG A 23 30.99 2.49 -4.89
C ARG A 23 29.92 3.44 -4.36
N ARG A 24 30.23 4.17 -3.27
CA ARG A 24 29.28 5.16 -2.72
C ARG A 24 29.04 6.30 -3.69
N LEU A 25 30.08 6.75 -4.39
CA LEU A 25 29.95 7.87 -5.34
C LEU A 25 29.05 7.53 -6.53
N VAL A 26 29.17 6.30 -7.03
CA VAL A 26 28.46 5.95 -8.27
C VAL A 26 27.17 5.19 -8.04
N ALA A 27 26.78 5.01 -6.79
CA ALA A 27 25.50 4.36 -6.49
C ALA A 27 24.36 5.20 -7.06
N GLU A 28 23.53 4.58 -7.88
CA GLU A 28 22.49 5.31 -8.61
C GLU A 28 21.24 5.56 -7.79
N ASN A 29 21.02 4.76 -6.76
CA ASN A 29 19.81 4.86 -5.95
C ASN A 29 20.16 4.73 -4.48
N GLN A 30 19.33 5.33 -3.66
CA GLN A 30 19.49 5.29 -2.21
C GLN A 30 18.12 5.15 -1.57
N LEU A 31 18.03 4.26 -0.58
CA LEU A 31 16.81 4.13 0.21
C LEU A 31 16.91 5.04 1.43
N THR A 32 15.90 5.89 1.61
CA THR A 32 15.82 6.74 2.79
C THR A 32 14.49 6.52 3.47
N VAL A 33 14.35 7.01 4.69
CA VAL A 33 13.10 6.89 5.43
C VAL A 33 11.95 7.58 4.70
N ASN A 34 12.26 8.57 3.88
CA ASN A 34 11.22 9.29 3.14
C ASN A 34 10.55 8.43 2.06
N ASP A 35 11.10 7.27 1.78
CA ASP A 35 10.54 6.35 0.80
C ASP A 35 9.52 5.39 1.40
N LEU A 36 9.32 5.40 2.72
CA LEU A 36 8.63 4.34 3.42
C LEU A 36 7.25 4.77 3.88
N ILE A 37 6.26 3.89 3.67
CA ILE A 37 4.90 4.05 4.19
C ILE A 37 4.57 2.78 4.96
N TYR A 38 4.05 2.94 6.17
CA TYR A 38 3.80 1.81 7.06
C TYR A 38 2.33 1.41 7.07
N PRO A 39 1.96 0.24 6.52
CA PRO A 39 0.57 -0.23 6.57
C PRO A 39 0.25 -0.78 7.96
N VAL A 40 -0.96 -0.50 8.45
CA VAL A 40 -1.40 -0.99 9.76
C VAL A 40 -2.78 -1.62 9.67
N PHE A 41 -3.04 -2.57 10.56
CA PHE A 41 -4.34 -3.20 10.76
C PHE A 41 -4.92 -2.67 12.06
N VAL A 42 -6.17 -2.22 12.03
CA VAL A 42 -6.81 -1.61 13.19
C VAL A 42 -8.00 -2.45 13.62
N ILE A 43 -8.14 -2.64 14.94
CA ILE A 43 -9.26 -3.41 15.51
C ILE A 43 -9.97 -2.60 16.58
N GLU A 44 -11.19 -3.00 16.87
CA GLU A 44 -11.97 -2.41 17.99
C GLU A 44 -11.39 -2.85 19.32
N GLY A 45 -11.68 -2.07 20.36
CA GLY A 45 -11.30 -2.41 21.72
C GLY A 45 -10.30 -1.44 22.30
N GLU A 46 -9.67 -1.87 23.39
CA GLU A 46 -8.69 -1.06 24.10
C GLU A 46 -7.50 -1.91 24.50
N ASN A 47 -6.33 -1.33 24.41
CA ASN A 47 -5.08 -1.87 24.93
C ASN A 47 -4.77 -3.27 24.40
N GLN A 48 -4.98 -3.49 23.11
CA GLN A 48 -4.74 -4.79 22.51
C GLN A 48 -3.80 -4.70 21.32
N ARG A 49 -2.90 -5.68 21.26
CA ARG A 49 -2.01 -5.94 20.11
C ARG A 49 -2.12 -7.42 19.82
N VAL A 50 -2.70 -7.76 18.68
CA VAL A 50 -2.99 -9.16 18.34
C VAL A 50 -2.10 -9.58 17.18
N GLN A 51 -1.24 -10.56 17.40
CA GLN A 51 -0.31 -11.05 16.38
C GLN A 51 -1.06 -11.64 15.18
N VAL A 52 -0.50 -11.41 14.00
CA VAL A 52 -0.98 -12.06 12.77
C VAL A 52 -0.05 -13.25 12.52
N PRO A 53 -0.52 -14.49 12.72
CA PRO A 53 0.41 -15.64 12.68
C PRO A 53 1.18 -15.79 11.37
N SER A 54 0.55 -15.49 10.23
CA SER A 54 1.22 -15.63 8.93
C SER A 54 2.17 -14.47 8.61
N MET A 55 2.21 -13.46 9.48
CA MET A 55 3.07 -12.30 9.27
C MET A 55 3.83 -12.00 10.57
N PRO A 56 4.89 -12.75 10.85
CA PRO A 56 5.60 -12.59 12.14
C PRO A 56 6.03 -11.14 12.38
N GLY A 57 5.68 -10.61 13.55
CA GLY A 57 6.02 -9.24 13.92
C GLY A 57 4.98 -8.21 13.53
N VAL A 58 3.95 -8.60 12.78
CA VAL A 58 2.86 -7.70 12.40
C VAL A 58 1.68 -7.95 13.34
N GLU A 59 1.08 -6.86 13.80
CA GLU A 59 0.00 -6.93 14.79
C GLU A 59 -1.22 -6.15 14.32
N ARG A 60 -2.40 -6.61 14.77
CA ARG A 60 -3.62 -5.81 14.69
C ARG A 60 -3.67 -4.95 15.95
N LEU A 61 -3.94 -3.66 15.80
CA LEU A 61 -3.82 -2.69 16.89
C LEU A 61 -5.15 -2.02 17.20
N THR A 62 -5.51 -1.94 18.49
CA THR A 62 -6.57 -1.01 18.88
C THR A 62 -6.09 0.42 18.70
N ILE A 63 -7.03 1.38 18.64
CA ILE A 63 -6.66 2.77 18.32
C ILE A 63 -5.65 3.34 19.31
N ASP A 64 -5.82 3.03 20.62
CA ASP A 64 -4.85 3.54 21.61
C ASP A 64 -3.45 2.98 21.34
N GLN A 65 -3.34 1.72 20.94
CA GLN A 65 -2.04 1.13 20.60
C GLN A 65 -1.51 1.65 19.26
N LEU A 66 -2.41 1.97 18.34
CA LEU A 66 -2.02 2.61 17.09
C LEU A 66 -1.33 3.94 17.36
N LEU A 67 -1.81 4.71 18.33
CA LEU A 67 -1.18 5.97 18.68
C LEU A 67 0.22 5.77 19.26
N VAL A 68 0.42 4.70 20.04
CA VAL A 68 1.76 4.36 20.54
C VAL A 68 2.68 4.03 19.35
N GLU A 69 2.17 3.25 18.42
CA GLU A 69 2.93 2.89 17.22
C GLU A 69 3.28 4.14 16.40
N ALA A 70 2.31 5.04 16.22
CA ALA A 70 2.52 6.25 15.45
C ALA A 70 3.60 7.14 16.06
N ALA A 71 3.66 7.20 17.38
CA ALA A 71 4.72 7.99 18.04
C ALA A 71 6.10 7.48 17.63
N GLU A 72 6.27 6.16 17.53
CA GLU A 72 7.55 5.61 17.07
C GLU A 72 7.82 5.90 15.61
N LEU A 73 6.79 5.81 14.77
CA LEU A 73 6.96 6.14 13.36
C LEU A 73 7.42 7.58 13.18
N VAL A 74 6.82 8.50 13.93
CA VAL A 74 7.22 9.91 13.89
C VAL A 74 8.65 10.07 14.36
N LYS A 75 9.01 9.38 15.47
CA LYS A 75 10.37 9.45 15.99
C LYS A 75 11.39 9.02 14.95
N TYR A 76 11.10 7.97 14.20
CA TYR A 76 12.05 7.45 13.21
C TYR A 76 11.91 8.13 11.85
N GLY A 77 10.99 9.08 11.70
CA GLY A 77 10.90 9.88 10.49
C GLY A 77 10.05 9.32 9.37
N VAL A 78 9.25 8.28 9.64
CA VAL A 78 8.38 7.72 8.61
C VAL A 78 7.32 8.76 8.22
N PRO A 79 7.18 9.10 6.93
CA PRO A 79 6.30 10.21 6.57
C PRO A 79 4.81 9.90 6.62
N ALA A 80 4.41 8.63 6.48
CA ALA A 80 2.98 8.33 6.40
C ALA A 80 2.67 6.91 6.88
N VAL A 81 1.46 6.76 7.38
CA VAL A 81 0.88 5.48 7.77
C VAL A 81 -0.30 5.20 6.83
N ALA A 82 -0.47 3.95 6.44
CA ALA A 82 -1.61 3.52 5.62
C ALA A 82 -2.53 2.68 6.50
N LEU A 83 -3.74 3.15 6.71
CA LEU A 83 -4.75 2.36 7.41
C LEU A 83 -5.33 1.38 6.41
N UNK A 84 -4.54 0.48 6.42
CA UNK A 84 -4.79 -0.41 5.48
C UNK A 84 -6.01 -0.96 5.61
N PHE A 85 -6.30 -1.28 6.83
CA PHE A 85 -7.47 -2.11 6.87
C PHE A 85 -8.10 -2.11 8.26
N PRO A 86 -9.31 -1.65 8.37
CA PRO A 86 -10.07 -1.86 9.60
C PRO A 86 -10.63 -3.29 9.61
N VAL A 87 -10.41 -4.00 10.70
CA VAL A 87 -10.96 -5.35 10.85
C VAL A 87 -12.23 -5.23 11.69
N VAL A 88 -13.37 -5.42 11.03
CA VAL A 88 -14.66 -5.25 11.69
C VAL A 88 -15.36 -6.59 11.88
N GLY A 89 -16.19 -6.68 12.90
CA GLY A 89 -16.93 -7.90 13.19
C GLY A 89 -18.05 -8.15 12.20
N ASP A 90 -18.49 -9.40 12.15
CA ASP A 90 -19.50 -9.82 11.17
C ASP A 90 -20.81 -9.05 11.29
N VAL A 91 -21.14 -8.59 12.51
CA VAL A 91 -22.39 -7.85 12.72
C VAL A 91 -22.41 -6.54 11.96
N LYS A 92 -21.25 -5.99 11.64
CA LYS A 92 -21.14 -4.72 10.92
C LYS A 92 -20.97 -4.90 9.41
N LYS A 93 -20.94 -6.13 8.94
CA LYS A 93 -20.83 -6.40 7.49
C LYS A 93 -22.22 -6.56 6.91
N SER A 94 -22.35 -6.17 5.65
CA SER A 94 -23.64 -6.23 4.96
C SER A 94 -23.42 -6.35 3.47
N LEU A 95 -24.51 -6.60 2.73
CA LEU A 95 -24.43 -6.65 1.27
C LEU A 95 -24.10 -5.29 0.68
N MET A 96 -24.59 -4.21 1.29
CA MET A 96 -24.38 -2.85 0.78
C MET A 96 -23.22 -2.12 1.45
N ALA A 97 -22.53 -2.78 2.36
CA ALA A 97 -21.31 -2.26 2.98
C ALA A 97 -21.49 -0.87 3.62
N GLU A 98 -22.61 -0.65 4.30
CA GLU A 98 -22.91 0.68 4.87
C GLU A 98 -21.89 1.12 5.91
N GLU A 99 -21.28 0.15 6.61
CA GLU A 99 -20.28 0.49 7.63
C GLU A 99 -19.08 1.22 7.03
N ALA A 100 -18.82 1.04 5.73
CA ALA A 100 -17.68 1.66 5.06
C ALA A 100 -17.70 3.18 5.16
N TYR A 101 -18.89 3.79 5.19
CA TYR A 101 -18.99 5.25 5.26
C TYR A 101 -19.64 5.73 6.56
N ASN A 102 -19.67 4.90 7.58
CA ASN A 102 -20.14 5.28 8.91
C ASN A 102 -19.20 6.35 9.49
N PRO A 103 -19.70 7.57 9.79
CA PRO A 103 -18.82 8.61 10.33
C PRO A 103 -18.17 8.21 11.64
N GLN A 104 -18.76 7.27 12.39
CA GLN A 104 -18.20 6.77 13.64
C GLN A 104 -17.55 5.41 13.47
N GLY A 105 -17.28 5.02 12.23
CA GLY A 105 -16.64 3.74 11.96
C GLY A 105 -15.22 3.67 12.48
N LEU A 106 -14.71 2.46 12.55
CA LEU A 106 -13.38 2.22 13.08
C LEU A 106 -12.31 3.00 12.29
N ALA A 107 -12.37 2.98 10.96
CA ALA A 107 -11.39 3.70 10.14
C ALA A 107 -11.48 5.20 10.40
N GLN A 108 -12.70 5.74 10.41
CA GLN A 108 -12.90 7.17 10.59
C GLN A 108 -12.41 7.63 11.97
N ARG A 109 -12.68 6.83 13.01
CA ARG A 109 -12.19 7.16 14.36
C ARG A 109 -10.66 7.10 14.44
N ALA A 110 -10.06 6.11 13.76
CA ALA A 110 -8.60 5.98 13.74
C ALA A 110 -7.96 7.19 13.05
N VAL A 111 -8.55 7.65 11.94
CA VAL A 111 -8.03 8.83 11.25
C VAL A 111 -8.07 10.06 12.16
N ARG A 112 -9.23 10.29 12.80
CA ARG A 112 -9.36 11.45 13.69
C ARG A 112 -8.34 11.41 14.83
N ALA A 113 -8.17 10.22 15.43
CA ALA A 113 -7.22 10.08 16.54
C ALA A 113 -5.78 10.37 16.10
N LEU A 114 -5.39 9.84 14.95
CA LEU A 114 -4.03 10.06 14.43
C LEU A 114 -3.80 11.52 14.10
N LYS A 115 -4.74 12.17 13.42
CA LYS A 115 -4.55 13.56 13.02
C LYS A 115 -4.59 14.51 14.21
N ALA A 116 -5.36 14.18 15.26
CA ALA A 116 -5.40 15.00 16.46
C ALA A 116 -4.07 14.98 17.19
N GLN A 117 -3.42 13.83 17.27
CA GLN A 117 -2.20 13.70 18.05
C GLN A 117 -0.93 13.91 17.23
N PHE A 118 -0.95 13.55 15.95
CA PHE A 118 0.22 13.61 15.08
C PHE A 118 -0.13 14.34 13.78
N PRO A 119 -0.41 15.65 13.83
CA PRO A 119 -0.88 16.36 12.62
C PRO A 119 0.09 16.31 11.45
N GLU A 120 1.38 16.11 11.72
CA GLU A 120 2.38 16.06 10.64
C GLU A 120 2.53 14.71 10.01
N LEU A 121 2.01 13.64 10.63
CA LEU A 121 2.09 12.31 10.04
C LEU A 121 1.01 12.17 8.97
N GLY A 122 1.42 11.82 7.75
CA GLY A 122 0.45 11.59 6.69
C GLY A 122 -0.41 10.38 6.98
N VAL A 123 -1.71 10.50 6.77
CA VAL A 123 -2.64 9.39 6.98
C VAL A 123 -3.30 9.05 5.65
N ILE A 124 -3.07 7.83 5.20
CA ILE A 124 -3.62 7.28 3.96
C ILE A 124 -4.70 6.27 4.33
N THR A 125 -5.87 6.39 3.74
CA THR A 125 -6.93 5.42 3.97
C THR A 125 -7.19 4.58 2.73
N ASP A 126 -7.53 3.33 2.96
CA ASP A 126 -7.89 2.40 1.90
C ASP A 126 -9.37 2.58 1.60
N VAL A 127 -9.71 2.96 0.37
CA VAL A 127 -11.11 3.03 -0.06
C VAL A 127 -11.43 1.71 -0.72
N ALA A 128 -12.07 0.84 0.06
CA ALA A 128 -12.29 -0.54 -0.34
C ALA A 128 -13.43 -1.11 0.48
N LEU A 129 -14.17 -2.05 -0.08
CA LEU A 129 -15.38 -2.57 0.58
C LEU A 129 -15.22 -3.96 1.15
N ASP A 130 -14.13 -4.68 0.84
CA ASP A 130 -14.01 -6.06 1.29
C ASP A 130 -13.99 -6.23 2.82
N PRO A 131 -13.57 -5.24 3.64
CA PRO A 131 -13.75 -5.39 5.09
C PRO A 131 -15.21 -5.34 5.52
N PHE A 132 -16.09 -4.79 4.70
CA PHE A 132 -17.45 -4.42 5.09
C PHE A 132 -18.54 -5.22 4.40
N THR A 133 -18.17 -6.11 3.47
CA THR A 133 -19.14 -6.96 2.78
C THR A 133 -19.17 -8.34 3.42
N THR A 134 -20.35 -8.95 3.43
CA THR A 134 -20.50 -10.29 3.99
C THR A 134 -19.78 -11.36 3.17
N HIS A 135 -19.56 -11.07 1.88
CA HIS A 135 -18.96 -12.04 0.94
C HIS A 135 -17.47 -11.78 0.68
N GLY A 136 -16.91 -10.66 1.18
CA GLY A 136 -15.49 -10.37 1.04
C GLY A 136 -15.05 -9.79 -0.29
N GLN A 137 -15.98 -9.55 -1.21
CA GLN A 137 -15.64 -8.88 -2.47
C GLN A 137 -15.54 -7.37 -2.26
N ASP A 138 -14.89 -6.69 -3.21
CA ASP A 138 -14.63 -5.27 -3.09
C ASP A 138 -15.75 -4.40 -3.64
N GLY A 139 -16.94 -4.96 -3.80
CA GLY A 139 -18.07 -4.20 -4.31
C GLY A 139 -19.40 -4.89 -4.05
N ILE A 140 -20.45 -4.26 -4.58
CA ILE A 140 -21.82 -4.77 -4.49
C ILE A 140 -21.98 -5.87 -5.52
N ILE A 141 -22.57 -6.99 -5.11
CA ILE A 141 -22.68 -8.14 -6.02
C ILE A 141 -24.13 -8.34 -6.46
N ASP A 142 -24.29 -8.96 -7.63
CA ASP A 142 -25.63 -9.39 -8.08
C ASP A 142 -25.89 -10.82 -7.56
N GLU A 143 -27.00 -11.41 -8.00
CA GLU A 143 -27.39 -12.73 -7.50
C GLU A 143 -26.44 -13.85 -7.93
N THR A 144 -25.59 -13.60 -8.93
CA THR A 144 -24.60 -14.58 -9.37
C THR A 144 -23.26 -14.43 -8.62
N GLY A 145 -23.11 -13.36 -7.84
CA GLY A 145 -21.87 -13.06 -7.17
C GLY A 145 -20.95 -12.14 -7.95
N TYR A 146 -21.39 -11.67 -9.11
CA TYR A 146 -20.59 -10.76 -9.93
C TYR A 146 -20.61 -9.35 -9.34
N VAL A 147 -19.45 -8.73 -9.24
CA VAL A 147 -19.34 -7.38 -8.69
C VAL A 147 -19.82 -6.36 -9.72
N LEU A 148 -20.78 -5.54 -9.30
CA LEU A 148 -21.40 -4.52 -10.15
C LEU A 148 -20.60 -3.24 -10.09
N ASN A 149 -20.06 -2.81 -11.21
CA ASN A 149 -19.10 -1.69 -11.24
C ASN A 149 -19.73 -0.36 -10.80
N ASP A 150 -20.77 0.09 -11.53
CA ASP A 150 -21.28 1.44 -11.33
C ASP A 150 -22.02 1.60 -10.02
N VAL A 151 -22.79 0.58 -9.64
CA VAL A 151 -23.51 0.59 -8.36
C VAL A 151 -22.51 0.69 -7.21
N THR A 152 -21.43 -0.05 -7.27
CA THR A 152 -20.39 0.00 -6.24
C THR A 152 -19.84 1.41 -6.10
N THR A 153 -19.53 2.06 -7.17
CA THR A 153 -18.98 3.40 -7.14
C THR A 153 -19.98 4.43 -6.63
N UNK A 154 -20.82 4.27 -7.22
CA UNK A 154 -21.71 5.24 -7.02
C UNK A 154 -22.31 5.21 -5.75
N GLU A 155 -22.76 4.16 -5.30
CA GLU A 155 -23.53 4.07 -4.06
C GLU A 155 -22.66 4.05 -2.82
N VAL A 156 -21.42 3.51 -2.89
CA VAL A 156 -20.64 3.27 -1.68
C VAL A 156 -19.27 3.94 -1.71
N LEU A 157 -18.47 3.73 -2.76
CA LEU A 157 -17.07 4.19 -2.73
C LEU A 157 -16.92 5.69 -2.56
N VAL A 158 -17.76 6.45 -3.25
CA VAL A 158 -17.73 7.92 -3.16
C VAL A 158 -18.05 8.34 -1.72
N LYS A 159 -19.07 7.74 -1.13
CA LYS A 159 -19.42 8.05 0.26
C LYS A 159 -18.30 7.68 1.23
N GLN A 160 -17.65 6.55 0.99
CA GLN A 160 -16.55 6.13 1.83
C GLN A 160 -15.39 7.12 1.75
N ALA A 161 -15.00 7.51 0.54
CA ALA A 161 -13.90 8.45 0.36
C ALA A 161 -14.21 9.79 1.04
N LEU A 162 -15.44 10.28 0.87
CA LEU A 162 -15.85 11.54 1.52
C LEU A 162 -15.79 11.41 3.04
N SER A 163 -16.26 10.28 3.60
CA SER A 163 -16.22 10.11 5.04
C SER A 163 -14.79 10.09 5.57
N HIS A 164 -13.86 9.52 4.81
CA HIS A 164 -12.45 9.52 5.19
C HIS A 164 -11.87 10.93 5.16
N ALA A 165 -12.19 11.68 4.11
CA ALA A 165 -11.73 13.07 4.00
C ALA A 165 -12.29 13.93 5.14
N GLU A 166 -13.56 13.73 5.46
CA GLU A 166 -14.20 14.45 6.57
C GLU A 166 -13.55 14.13 7.90
N ALA A 167 -13.08 12.90 8.06
CA ALA A 167 -12.38 12.49 9.28
C ALA A 167 -10.97 13.08 9.36
N GLY A 168 -10.41 13.55 8.23
CA GLY A 168 -9.10 14.20 8.21
C GLY A 168 -8.03 13.46 7.44
N ALA A 169 -8.38 12.43 6.67
CA ALA A 169 -7.39 11.71 5.88
C ALA A 169 -6.69 12.64 4.91
N ASP A 170 -5.37 12.50 4.79
CA ASP A 170 -4.58 13.29 3.84
C ASP A 170 -4.68 12.73 2.43
N ILE A 171 -4.73 11.40 2.33
CA ILE A 171 -4.75 10.69 1.06
C ILE A 171 -5.81 9.60 1.14
N VAL A 172 -6.67 9.54 0.12
CA VAL A 172 -7.56 8.39 -0.03
C VAL A 172 -6.99 7.52 -1.15
N ALA A 173 -6.96 6.21 -0.91
CA ALA A 173 -6.30 5.28 -1.82
C ALA A 173 -7.25 4.17 -2.27
N PRO A 174 -8.01 4.41 -3.34
CA PRO A 174 -8.99 3.42 -3.80
C PRO A 174 -8.30 2.16 -4.33
N SER A 175 -8.65 1.03 -3.74
CA SER A 175 -8.06 -0.26 -4.08
C SER A 175 -9.07 -1.25 -4.66
N ASP A 176 -10.24 -0.78 -4.98
CA ASP A 176 -11.37 -1.58 -5.41
C ASP A 176 -11.31 -2.06 -6.86
N MET A 177 -10.64 -1.31 -7.72
CA MET A 177 -10.46 -1.59 -9.14
C MET A 177 -11.74 -1.45 -9.98
N MET A 178 -12.71 -0.66 -9.52
CA MET A 178 -13.89 -0.37 -10.36
C MET A 178 -13.51 0.67 -11.42
N ASP A 179 -14.07 0.50 -12.61
CA ASP A 179 -13.82 1.45 -13.70
C ASP A 179 -14.52 2.78 -13.39
N GLY A 180 -13.78 3.87 -13.53
CA GLY A 180 -14.34 5.21 -13.39
C GLY A 180 -14.37 5.74 -11.96
N ARG A 181 -13.97 4.93 -10.96
CA ARG A 181 -14.13 5.36 -9.58
C ARG A 181 -13.21 6.53 -9.21
N ILE A 182 -12.03 6.63 -9.82
CA ILE A 182 -11.11 7.72 -9.48
C ILE A 182 -11.75 9.05 -9.89
N GLY A 183 -12.33 9.12 -11.08
CA GLY A 183 -12.99 10.35 -11.53
C GLY A 183 -14.16 10.73 -10.64
N LYS A 184 -14.95 9.76 -10.23
CA LYS A 184 -16.11 10.04 -9.37
C LYS A 184 -15.68 10.50 -7.98
N ILE A 185 -14.64 9.88 -7.43
CA ILE A 185 -14.12 10.28 -6.13
C ILE A 185 -13.51 11.68 -6.22
N ARG A 186 -12.71 11.94 -7.29
CA ARG A 186 -12.12 13.27 -7.46
C ARG A 186 -13.21 14.34 -7.54
N GLU A 187 -14.23 14.09 -8.32
CA GLU A 187 -15.33 15.03 -8.48
C GLU A 187 -16.00 15.32 -7.14
N ALA A 188 -16.30 14.28 -6.37
CA ALA A 188 -16.97 14.43 -5.09
C ALA A 188 -16.11 15.22 -4.09
N LEU A 189 -14.81 14.92 -4.04
CA LEU A 189 -13.91 15.65 -3.16
C LEU A 189 -13.88 17.13 -3.51
N GLU A 190 -13.80 17.46 -4.81
CA GLU A 190 -13.81 18.85 -5.25
C GLU A 190 -15.10 19.55 -4.89
N GLN A 191 -16.22 18.90 -5.13
CA GLN A 191 -17.53 19.51 -4.88
C GLN A 191 -17.79 19.74 -3.39
N ASN A 192 -17.15 18.97 -2.54
CA ASN A 192 -17.35 19.09 -1.10
C ASN A 192 -16.23 19.84 -0.38
N GLY A 193 -15.37 20.51 -1.14
CA GLY A 193 -14.35 21.39 -0.56
C GLY A 193 -13.06 20.71 -0.14
N PHE A 194 -12.89 19.42 -0.43
CA PHE A 194 -11.69 18.68 -0.08
C PHE A 194 -10.69 18.75 -1.24
N ILE A 195 -10.35 19.97 -1.64
CA ILE A 195 -9.53 20.18 -2.83
C ILE A 195 -8.08 19.75 -2.63
N ASN A 196 -7.64 19.64 -1.37
CA ASN A 196 -6.26 19.23 -1.09
C ASN A 196 -6.13 17.77 -0.65
N THR A 197 -7.23 17.04 -0.58
CA THR A 197 -7.16 15.60 -0.32
C THR A 197 -6.59 14.92 -1.55
N GLN A 198 -5.49 14.18 -1.37
CA GLN A 198 -4.82 13.53 -2.49
C GLN A 198 -5.48 12.17 -2.79
N ILE A 199 -5.36 11.74 -4.03
CA ILE A 199 -5.80 10.40 -4.42
C ILE A 199 -4.57 9.59 -4.85
N MET A 200 -4.34 8.47 -4.16
CA MET A 200 -3.33 7.48 -4.52
C MET A 200 -4.08 6.26 -5.06
N ALA A 201 -4.12 6.11 -6.36
CA ALA A 201 -4.91 5.06 -6.98
C ALA A 201 -4.14 3.74 -7.03
N TYR A 202 -4.77 2.67 -6.56
CA TYR A 202 -4.26 1.32 -6.82
C TYR A 202 -4.58 1.04 -8.28
N SER A 203 -3.65 1.36 -9.17
CA SER A 203 -3.93 1.36 -10.60
C SER A 203 -3.61 0.02 -11.25
N ALA A 204 -2.38 -0.47 -11.06
CA ALA A 204 -2.00 -1.77 -11.57
C ALA A 204 -2.03 -2.76 -10.41
N LYS A 205 -3.23 -3.15 -10.03
CA LYS A 205 -3.43 -4.07 -8.91
C LYS A 205 -3.87 -5.41 -9.47
N TYR A 206 -3.07 -6.41 -9.22
CA TYR A 206 -3.20 -7.72 -9.84
C TYR A 206 -3.96 -8.71 -8.96
N ALA A 207 -4.63 -9.65 -9.62
CA ALA A 207 -5.33 -10.75 -8.94
C ALA A 207 -4.28 -11.78 -8.49
N SER A 208 -3.59 -11.45 -7.40
CA SER A 208 -2.38 -12.12 -7.01
C SER A 208 -2.62 -13.18 -5.93
N ASN A 209 -1.85 -14.26 -6.02
CA ASN A 209 -1.85 -15.27 -4.97
C ASN A 209 -0.95 -14.89 -3.79
N TYR A 210 -0.26 -13.76 -3.89
CA TYR A 210 0.59 -13.29 -2.79
C TYR A 210 -0.19 -12.53 -1.71
N TYR A 211 -1.51 -12.47 -1.81
CA TYR A 211 -2.34 -11.77 -0.81
C TYR A 211 -2.80 -12.69 0.33
N GLY A 212 -2.40 -13.95 0.33
CA GLY A 212 -2.88 -14.91 1.32
C GLY A 212 -2.77 -14.45 2.76
N PRO A 213 -1.57 -14.06 3.24
CA PRO A 213 -1.46 -13.61 4.63
C PRO A 213 -2.30 -12.38 4.96
N PHE A 214 -2.47 -11.47 4.01
CA PHE A 214 -3.31 -10.28 4.21
C PHE A 214 -4.77 -10.68 4.45
N ARG A 215 -5.28 -11.58 3.62
CA ARG A 215 -6.67 -12.04 3.76
C ARG A 215 -6.88 -12.72 5.11
N ASP A 216 -5.88 -13.46 5.56
CA ASP A 216 -5.91 -14.08 6.88
C ASP A 216 -5.92 -13.00 7.97
N ALA A 217 -5.08 -11.97 7.81
CA ALA A 217 -4.93 -10.91 8.81
C ALA A 217 -6.22 -10.12 9.02
N VAL A 218 -6.98 -9.91 7.95
CA VAL A 218 -8.21 -9.10 8.03
C VAL A 218 -9.48 -9.96 8.11
N GLY A 219 -9.33 -11.29 8.04
CA GLY A 219 -10.46 -12.20 8.14
C GLY A 219 -11.31 -12.31 6.89
N SER A 220 -10.86 -11.76 5.77
CA SER A 220 -11.67 -11.78 4.55
C SER A 220 -11.61 -13.11 3.81
N ALA A 221 -10.58 -13.92 4.08
CA ALA A 221 -10.47 -15.23 3.42
C ALA A 221 -11.67 -16.11 3.71
N GLY A 222 -12.15 -16.07 4.96
CA GLY A 222 -13.33 -16.87 5.32
C GLY A 222 -14.59 -16.39 4.62
N ASN A 223 -14.69 -15.10 4.38
CA ASN A 223 -15.87 -14.54 3.71
C ASN A 223 -15.91 -14.88 2.24
N LEU A 224 -14.76 -14.94 1.57
CA LEU A 224 -14.71 -15.27 0.14
C LEU A 224 -15.17 -16.70 -0.13
N LYS A 225 -14.95 -17.61 0.81
CA LYS A 225 -15.46 -19.00 0.70
C LYS A 225 -15.06 -19.64 -0.63
N GLY A 226 -13.79 -19.50 -1.00
CA GLY A 226 -13.28 -20.08 -2.24
C GLY A 226 -13.49 -19.25 -3.47
N GLY A 227 -14.15 -18.10 -3.37
CA GLY A 227 -14.29 -17.19 -4.49
C GLY A 227 -12.99 -16.47 -4.81
N ASN A 228 -13.01 -15.72 -5.91
CA ASN A 228 -11.84 -14.97 -6.35
C ASN A 228 -12.24 -13.58 -6.82
N LYS A 229 -11.24 -12.81 -7.23
CA LYS A 229 -11.45 -11.42 -7.63
C LYS A 229 -11.04 -11.19 -9.09
N TYR A 230 -11.10 -12.25 -9.89
CA TYR A 230 -10.63 -12.19 -11.28
C TYR A 230 -11.45 -11.26 -12.17
N THR A 231 -12.69 -10.98 -11.79
CA THR A 231 -13.55 -10.14 -12.65
C THR A 231 -13.24 -8.66 -12.56
N TYR A 232 -12.37 -8.23 -11.60
CA TYR A 232 -12.03 -6.83 -11.52
C TYR A 232 -10.54 -6.54 -11.21
N GLN A 233 -9.78 -7.49 -10.71
CA GLN A 233 -8.34 -7.28 -10.54
C GLN A 233 -7.62 -7.75 -11.80
N VAL A 234 -6.49 -7.10 -12.10
CA VAL A 234 -5.78 -7.35 -13.36
C VAL A 234 -5.19 -8.76 -13.37
N ASP A 235 -5.29 -9.41 -14.52
CA ASP A 235 -4.71 -10.75 -14.71
C ASP A 235 -3.19 -10.67 -14.56
N PRO A 236 -2.58 -11.52 -13.71
CA PRO A 236 -1.12 -11.52 -13.57
C PRO A 236 -0.36 -11.70 -14.89
N ALA A 237 -0.99 -12.24 -15.91
CA ALA A 237 -0.34 -12.45 -17.21
C ALA A 237 -0.21 -11.15 -18.02
N ASN A 238 -0.84 -10.05 -17.59
CA ASN A 238 -1.02 -8.89 -18.47
C ASN A 238 -0.28 -7.66 -17.98
N GLY A 239 0.78 -7.27 -18.71
CA GLY A 239 1.49 -6.02 -18.41
C GLY A 239 0.86 -4.81 -19.07
N ASN A 240 0.53 -4.93 -20.36
CA ASN A 240 -0.03 -3.78 -21.09
C ASN A 240 -1.35 -3.31 -20.48
N GLU A 241 -2.18 -4.24 -20.04
CA GLU A 241 -3.46 -3.91 -19.42
C GLU A 241 -3.22 -3.04 -18.17
N GLY A 242 -2.20 -3.37 -17.39
CA GLY A 242 -1.85 -2.57 -16.23
C GLY A 242 -1.51 -1.13 -16.59
N LEU A 243 -0.82 -0.92 -17.71
CA LEU A 243 -0.51 0.43 -18.17
C LEU A 243 -1.79 1.19 -18.57
N HIS A 244 -2.74 0.50 -19.20
CA HIS A 244 -4.01 1.15 -19.55
C HIS A 244 -4.77 1.58 -18.29
N GLU A 245 -4.75 0.74 -17.26
CA GLU A 245 -5.40 1.10 -15.99
C GLU A 245 -4.76 2.34 -15.38
N VAL A 246 -3.43 2.41 -15.40
CA VAL A 246 -2.72 3.57 -14.88
C VAL A 246 -3.08 4.83 -15.67
N ALA A 247 -3.06 4.73 -16.99
CA ALA A 247 -3.36 5.88 -17.85
C ALA A 247 -4.76 6.42 -17.54
N MET A 248 -5.74 5.54 -17.38
CA MET A 248 -7.10 5.97 -17.10
C MET A 248 -7.21 6.62 -15.72
N ASP A 249 -6.54 6.07 -14.72
CA ASP A 249 -6.58 6.66 -13.37
C ASP A 249 -5.95 8.05 -13.35
N ILE A 250 -4.84 8.23 -14.06
CA ILE A 250 -4.22 9.56 -14.17
C ILE A 250 -5.20 10.53 -14.82
N GLN A 251 -5.82 10.12 -15.93
CA GLN A 251 -6.74 10.97 -16.64
C GLN A 251 -7.94 11.36 -15.80
N GLU A 252 -8.36 10.48 -14.91
CA GLU A 252 -9.50 10.70 -14.01
C GLU A 252 -9.15 11.55 -12.80
N GLY A 253 -7.88 11.84 -12.56
CA GLY A 253 -7.50 12.75 -11.50
C GLY A 253 -6.68 12.17 -10.35
N ALA A 254 -6.08 10.99 -10.53
CA ALA A 254 -5.18 10.46 -9.52
C ALA A 254 -3.94 11.35 -9.41
N ASP A 255 -3.54 11.64 -8.17
CA ASP A 255 -2.30 12.39 -7.94
C ASP A 255 -1.08 11.47 -7.95
N MET A 256 -1.30 10.22 -7.55
CA MET A 256 -0.27 9.21 -7.46
C MET A 256 -0.86 7.89 -7.91
N VAL A 257 -0.01 7.00 -8.41
CA VAL A 257 -0.46 5.68 -8.84
C VAL A 257 0.35 4.60 -8.14
N MET A 258 -0.18 3.41 -8.06
CA MET A 258 0.45 2.32 -7.33
C MET A 258 0.38 1.02 -8.09
N VAL A 259 1.46 0.25 -7.99
CA VAL A 259 1.56 -1.11 -8.51
C VAL A 259 1.49 -2.06 -7.30
N LYS A 260 0.65 -3.07 -7.38
CA LYS A 260 0.46 -4.04 -6.29
C LYS A 260 0.20 -5.42 -6.89
N PRO A 261 0.90 -6.47 -6.48
CA PRO A 261 2.02 -6.54 -5.53
C PRO A 261 3.27 -5.82 -6.01
N GLY A 262 4.37 -5.95 -5.24
CA GLY A 262 5.60 -5.23 -5.43
C GLY A 262 6.67 -6.01 -6.18
N MET A 263 7.47 -6.81 -5.47
CA MET A 263 8.66 -7.41 -6.07
C MET A 263 8.36 -8.26 -7.31
N PRO A 264 7.29 -9.09 -7.35
CA PRO A 264 7.01 -9.84 -8.58
C PRO A 264 6.59 -8.96 -9.73
N TYR A 265 6.32 -7.69 -9.51
CA TYR A 265 5.81 -6.75 -10.52
C TYR A 265 6.71 -5.53 -10.66
N LEU A 266 8.00 -5.67 -10.37
CA LEU A 266 8.94 -4.54 -10.55
C LEU A 266 9.04 -4.12 -12.00
N ASP A 267 8.83 -5.03 -12.95
CA ASP A 267 8.74 -4.64 -14.35
C ASP A 267 7.64 -3.61 -14.55
N MET A 268 6.52 -3.77 -13.86
CA MET A 268 5.42 -2.83 -13.98
C MET A 268 5.75 -1.49 -13.34
N VAL A 269 6.46 -1.52 -12.19
CA VAL A 269 6.91 -0.26 -11.57
C VAL A 269 7.75 0.53 -12.56
N TRP A 270 8.71 -0.14 -13.20
CA TRP A 270 9.57 0.50 -14.18
C TRP A 270 8.77 1.04 -15.36
N ARG A 271 7.89 0.20 -15.93
CA ARG A 271 7.11 0.60 -17.10
C ARG A 271 6.20 1.78 -16.80
N VAL A 272 5.56 1.79 -15.62
CA VAL A 272 4.68 2.89 -15.23
C VAL A 272 5.47 4.18 -15.09
N LYS A 273 6.59 4.12 -14.36
CA LYS A 273 7.38 5.32 -14.14
C LYS A 273 7.95 5.87 -15.45
N GLU A 274 8.45 4.99 -16.31
CA GLU A 274 9.00 5.41 -17.61
C GLU A 274 7.94 5.99 -18.53
N ASN A 275 6.75 5.40 -18.55
CA ASN A 275 5.72 5.85 -19.48
C ASN A 275 5.03 7.13 -19.04
N PHE A 276 4.84 7.32 -17.72
CA PHE A 276 3.96 8.40 -17.26
C PHE A 276 4.65 9.49 -16.45
N GLY A 277 5.77 9.19 -15.81
CA GLY A 277 6.53 10.19 -15.06
C GLY A 277 5.81 10.79 -13.87
N VAL A 278 4.76 10.15 -13.38
CA VAL A 278 4.03 10.62 -12.21
C VAL A 278 4.56 9.93 -10.95
N PRO A 279 4.24 10.44 -9.76
CA PRO A 279 4.64 9.72 -8.55
C PRO A 279 4.08 8.30 -8.56
N THR A 280 4.98 7.33 -8.47
CA THR A 280 4.68 5.91 -8.63
C THR A 280 5.05 5.18 -7.37
N PHE A 281 4.09 4.45 -6.80
CA PHE A 281 4.26 3.73 -5.55
C PHE A 281 4.14 2.25 -5.80
N ALA A 282 4.68 1.46 -4.88
CA ALA A 282 4.57 0.02 -4.95
C ALA A 282 4.26 -0.51 -3.57
N TYR A 283 3.54 -1.63 -3.52
CA TYR A 283 3.15 -2.26 -2.26
C TYR A 283 3.86 -3.61 -2.16
N GLN A 284 4.77 -3.72 -1.20
CA GLN A 284 5.37 -5.00 -0.87
C GLN A 284 4.36 -5.73 0.02
N VAL A 285 3.63 -6.66 -0.59
CA VAL A 285 2.44 -7.21 0.04
C VAL A 285 2.76 -8.31 1.06
N SER A 286 1.70 -8.77 1.71
CA SER A 286 1.81 -9.70 2.83
C SER A 286 2.54 -10.99 2.48
N GLY A 287 2.31 -11.53 1.28
CA GLY A 287 3.02 -12.74 0.86
C GLY A 287 4.50 -12.52 0.68
N GLU A 288 4.88 -11.34 0.17
CA GLU A 288 6.29 -11.01 0.04
C GLU A 288 6.94 -10.89 1.42
N TYR A 289 6.24 -10.23 2.35
CA TYR A 289 6.71 -10.14 3.73
C TYR A 289 6.88 -11.53 4.35
N ALA A 290 5.86 -12.36 4.18
CA ALA A 290 5.88 -13.71 4.76
C ALA A 290 7.02 -14.54 4.20
N MET A 291 7.28 -14.44 2.89
CA MET A 291 8.40 -15.18 2.28
C MET A 291 9.75 -14.74 2.86
N HIS A 292 9.94 -13.43 3.01
CA HIS A 292 11.17 -12.90 3.63
C HIS A 292 11.32 -13.44 5.04
N MET A 293 10.26 -13.32 5.84
CA MET A 293 10.35 -13.71 7.24
C MET A 293 10.57 -15.21 7.40
N ALA A 294 9.94 -16.03 6.56
CA ALA A 294 10.13 -17.47 6.63
C ALA A 294 11.61 -17.83 6.34
N ALA A 295 12.18 -17.24 5.30
CA ALA A 295 13.58 -17.53 4.97
C ALA A 295 14.53 -17.00 6.04
N ILE A 296 14.22 -15.84 6.61
CA ILE A 296 15.03 -15.24 7.66
C ILE A 296 14.98 -16.10 8.92
N GLN A 297 13.79 -16.53 9.32
CA GLN A 297 13.62 -17.34 10.53
C GLN A 297 14.29 -18.71 10.41
N ASN A 298 14.40 -19.23 9.19
CA ASN A 298 15.12 -20.49 8.96
C ASN A 298 16.61 -20.30 8.81
N GLY A 299 17.11 -19.07 8.91
CA GLY A 299 18.54 -18.81 8.81
C GLY A 299 19.08 -18.83 7.39
N TRP A 300 18.21 -18.87 6.41
CA TRP A 300 18.64 -18.97 5.01
C TRP A 300 19.00 -17.63 4.40
N LEU A 301 18.41 -16.54 4.92
CA LEU A 301 18.70 -15.18 4.47
C LEU A 301 19.01 -14.31 5.69
N LYS A 302 19.94 -13.38 5.51
CA LYS A 302 20.28 -12.42 6.55
C LYS A 302 19.21 -11.32 6.57
N GLU A 303 18.67 -11.06 7.76
CA GLU A 303 17.51 -10.18 7.91
C GLU A 303 17.74 -8.80 7.33
N ARG A 304 18.71 -8.08 7.89
CA ARG A 304 18.89 -6.68 7.54
C ARG A 304 19.30 -6.52 6.08
N GLU A 305 20.28 -7.30 5.67
CA GLU A 305 20.83 -7.21 4.33
C GLU A 305 19.78 -7.51 3.27
N CYS A 306 18.99 -8.57 3.49
CA CYS A 306 17.99 -8.96 2.49
C CYS A 306 16.83 -7.99 2.43
N ILE A 307 16.34 -7.53 3.58
CA ILE A 307 15.25 -6.56 3.62
C ILE A 307 15.67 -5.26 2.95
N MET A 308 16.86 -4.77 3.26
CA MET A 308 17.34 -3.51 2.67
C MET A 308 17.54 -3.64 1.17
N GLU A 309 18.11 -4.77 0.72
CA GLU A 309 18.31 -4.96 -0.71
C GLU A 309 16.97 -5.03 -1.44
N GLY A 310 15.98 -5.74 -0.87
CA GLY A 310 14.67 -5.83 -1.51
C GLY A 310 14.02 -4.46 -1.70
N LEU A 311 14.11 -3.62 -0.67
CA LEU A 311 13.54 -2.28 -0.78
C LEU A 311 14.32 -1.41 -1.76
N LEU A 312 15.64 -1.58 -1.81
CA LEU A 312 16.44 -0.86 -2.79
C LEU A 312 16.05 -1.25 -4.21
N CYS A 313 15.64 -2.50 -4.42
CA CYS A 313 15.17 -2.93 -5.75
C CYS A 313 13.96 -2.11 -6.20
N PHE A 314 13.07 -1.76 -5.28
CA PHE A 314 11.93 -0.89 -5.61
C PHE A 314 12.41 0.48 -6.08
N LYS A 315 13.41 1.04 -5.39
CA LYS A 315 13.96 2.34 -5.79
C LYS A 315 14.60 2.27 -7.17
N ARG A 316 15.37 1.21 -7.41
CA ARG A 316 16.01 1.04 -8.71
C ARG A 316 14.98 0.90 -9.83
N ALA A 317 13.84 0.29 -9.54
CA ALA A 317 12.77 0.16 -10.53
C ALA A 317 12.04 1.49 -10.78
N GLY A 318 12.23 2.49 -9.89
CA GLY A 318 11.62 3.80 -10.09
C GLY A 318 10.52 4.16 -9.13
N ALA A 319 10.31 3.37 -8.07
CA ALA A 319 9.27 3.69 -7.09
C ALA A 319 9.66 4.93 -6.30
N ASP A 320 8.72 5.85 -6.15
CA ASP A 320 8.91 7.05 -5.32
C ASP A 320 8.60 6.78 -3.86
N GLY A 321 7.79 5.77 -3.59
CA GLY A 321 7.50 5.35 -2.24
C GLY A 321 7.07 3.90 -2.21
N ILE A 322 7.25 3.29 -1.04
CA ILE A 322 7.02 1.86 -0.88
C ILE A 322 6.15 1.62 0.35
N LEU A 323 4.99 1.00 0.14
CA LEU A 323 4.20 0.51 1.26
C LEU A 323 4.77 -0.84 1.64
N THR A 324 5.22 -0.98 2.87
CA THR A 324 5.86 -2.22 3.30
C THR A 324 5.70 -2.42 4.80
N TYR A 325 5.43 -3.64 5.18
CA TYR A 325 5.34 -3.99 6.60
C TYR A 325 6.70 -3.93 7.29
N PHE A 326 7.79 -3.79 6.54
CA PHE A 326 9.12 -3.59 7.09
C PHE A 326 9.43 -2.11 7.39
N ALA A 327 8.52 -1.19 7.09
CA ALA A 327 8.84 0.24 7.13
C ALA A 327 9.35 0.69 8.49
N LYS A 328 8.67 0.30 9.57
CA LYS A 328 9.09 0.75 10.91
C LYS A 328 10.45 0.18 11.27
N ARG A 329 10.66 -1.12 11.00
CA ARG A 329 11.93 -1.79 11.29
C ARG A 329 13.08 -1.13 10.55
N VAL A 330 12.89 -0.87 9.27
CA VAL A 330 13.91 -0.24 8.44
C VAL A 330 14.18 1.20 8.89
N ALA A 331 13.10 1.93 9.18
CA ALA A 331 13.24 3.33 9.65
C ALA A 331 14.05 3.37 10.94
N LYS A 332 13.83 2.42 11.84
CA LYS A 332 14.59 2.35 13.07
C LYS A 332 16.07 2.08 12.78
N TRP A 333 16.36 1.15 11.88
CA TRP A 333 17.76 0.88 11.50
C TRP A 333 18.44 2.12 10.95
N LEU A 334 17.75 2.85 10.06
CA LEU A 334 18.32 4.05 9.45
C LEU A 334 18.52 5.15 10.49
N TYR A 335 17.58 5.28 11.42
CA TYR A 335 17.67 6.25 12.50
C TYR A 335 18.90 5.96 13.38
N GLU A 336 19.08 4.69 13.76
CA GLU A 336 20.20 4.30 14.61
C GLU A 336 21.54 4.51 13.90
N GLU A 337 21.59 4.23 12.60
CA GLU A 337 22.81 4.48 11.83
C GLU A 337 23.18 5.96 11.83
N ALA A 338 22.18 6.83 11.69
CA ALA A 338 22.41 8.27 11.68
C ALA A 338 22.89 8.74 13.04
N GLN A 339 22.37 8.16 14.14
CA GLN A 339 22.79 8.56 15.47
C GLN A 339 24.22 8.09 15.78
N ALA A 340 24.67 7.01 15.15
CA ALA A 340 26.00 6.47 15.40
C ALA A 340 27.12 7.26 14.71
N LYS A 341 26.80 8.13 13.74
CA LYS A 341 27.79 8.95 13.02
C LYS A 341 28.07 10.29 13.74
#